data_9d9e272d1aa9ae5294104ff0c01b03a7
#
_entry.id   9d9e272d1aa9ae5294104ff0c01b03a7
#
_cell.length_a   1.000
_cell.length_b   1.000
_cell.length_c   1.000
_cell.angle_alpha   90.00
_cell.angle_beta   90.00
_cell.angle_gamma   90.00
#
_symmetry.space_group_name_H-M   'P 1'
#
loop_
_entity.id
_entity.type
_entity.pdbx_description
1 polymer ?
#
loop_
_entity_poly.entity_id
_entity_poly.type
_entity_poly.pdbx_seq_one_letter_code
_entity_poly.pdbx_strand_id
1 'polypeptide(L)'
;DALLLFVRQMGLGLLMGVGGGWVLKLLLNRLELSDSLYPLLALSGGMLVFGGTSLLGGSGYLAAYGAGLVLGNYPLRSMASIKRFHDGIAWLAQIGMFLILGLLATPSRLLPLAGAGMAIALVLILVARPLAVALSLLPFRYPWREQAFISWVGLRGSVPMVLATFPMMAGLPDAQQFFDVAFFIVLVSLIVQGWTVAAAARVLQLQMPRTGSRVRRFDLDLPGSSGHEVVSYRIGHASVLIGQRPKDIPIRDVSRIVSVSRESRLLPYREWGVLRHGDYVSLIAAQADLPLLDEVFSARQENTDADEQRYFGEFFLEPEALVDDLAAAYGVEVPPSAGGKTLAEFVTGYLERPVVGDRLRLGGMELTVRRMEHERIVELGLRLPHEAH
;
A
#
# COMPACT_ATOMS: atom_id res chain seq x y z
N ASP A 1 1.71 -31.64 -26.31
CA ASP A 1 2.74 -30.65 -26.70
C ASP A 1 2.54 -29.26 -26.05
N ALA A 2 1.31 -28.72 -26.02
CA ALA A 2 1.05 -27.39 -25.44
C ALA A 2 1.37 -27.34 -23.91
N LEU A 3 1.04 -28.39 -23.17
CA LEU A 3 1.34 -28.48 -21.73
C LEU A 3 2.85 -28.49 -21.46
N LEU A 4 3.59 -29.24 -22.27
CA LEU A 4 5.05 -29.31 -22.14
C LEU A 4 5.71 -27.94 -22.45
N LEU A 5 5.23 -27.25 -23.47
CA LEU A 5 5.67 -25.89 -23.80
C LEU A 5 5.37 -24.92 -22.65
N PHE A 6 4.16 -25.00 -22.08
CA PHE A 6 3.76 -24.17 -20.93
C PHE A 6 4.65 -24.42 -19.72
N VAL A 7 4.86 -25.69 -19.34
CA VAL A 7 5.72 -26.05 -18.19
C VAL A 7 7.16 -25.58 -18.43
N ARG A 8 7.68 -25.76 -19.65
CA ARG A 8 9.01 -25.28 -20.01
C ARG A 8 9.14 -23.76 -19.91
N GLN A 9 8.18 -23.01 -20.47
CA GLN A 9 8.20 -21.55 -20.45
C GLN A 9 8.12 -21.00 -19.02
N MET A 10 7.20 -21.55 -18.20
CA MET A 10 7.03 -21.14 -16.80
C MET A 10 8.23 -21.56 -15.96
N GLY A 11 8.72 -22.78 -16.10
CA GLY A 11 9.88 -23.28 -15.36
C GLY A 11 11.15 -22.49 -15.64
N LEU A 12 11.47 -22.28 -16.93
CA LEU A 12 12.61 -21.44 -17.32
C LEU A 12 12.45 -20.00 -16.86
N GLY A 13 11.23 -19.44 -16.99
CA GLY A 13 10.93 -18.09 -16.52
C GLY A 13 11.20 -17.91 -15.03
N LEU A 14 10.73 -18.84 -14.21
CA LEU A 14 10.93 -18.82 -12.75
C LEU A 14 12.41 -18.98 -12.38
N LEU A 15 13.08 -19.99 -12.94
CA LEU A 15 14.49 -20.28 -12.65
C LEU A 15 15.40 -19.10 -13.03
N MET A 16 15.24 -18.57 -14.23
CA MET A 16 16.03 -17.44 -14.71
C MET A 16 15.69 -16.15 -13.96
N GLY A 17 14.42 -15.97 -13.57
CA GLY A 17 13.98 -14.83 -12.77
C GLY A 17 14.59 -14.83 -11.38
N VAL A 18 14.46 -15.91 -10.65
CA VAL A 18 15.04 -16.04 -9.30
C VAL A 18 16.57 -16.00 -9.37
N GLY A 19 17.19 -16.78 -10.28
CA GLY A 19 18.65 -16.79 -10.45
C GLY A 19 19.21 -15.44 -10.86
N GLY A 20 18.59 -14.79 -11.86
CA GLY A 20 18.95 -13.44 -12.31
C GLY A 20 18.76 -12.39 -11.22
N GLY A 21 17.67 -12.46 -10.45
CA GLY A 21 17.42 -11.61 -9.31
C GLY A 21 18.49 -11.74 -8.22
N TRP A 22 18.93 -12.97 -7.94
CA TRP A 22 20.05 -13.23 -7.00
C TRP A 22 21.37 -12.64 -7.49
N VAL A 23 21.68 -12.80 -8.78
CA VAL A 23 22.89 -12.21 -9.39
C VAL A 23 22.82 -10.69 -9.30
N LEU A 24 21.69 -10.09 -9.66
CA LEU A 24 21.48 -8.64 -9.57
C LEU A 24 21.59 -8.13 -8.13
N LYS A 25 20.99 -8.81 -7.15
CA LYS A 25 21.15 -8.49 -5.73
C LYS A 25 22.62 -8.48 -5.33
N LEU A 26 23.37 -9.49 -5.77
CA LEU A 26 24.79 -9.59 -5.46
C LEU A 26 25.59 -8.43 -6.08
N LEU A 27 25.32 -8.09 -7.33
CA LEU A 27 25.95 -6.97 -8.03
C LEU A 27 25.62 -5.63 -7.35
N LEU A 28 24.33 -5.37 -7.06
CA LEU A 28 23.88 -4.14 -6.41
C LEU A 28 24.49 -3.93 -5.02
N ASN A 29 24.76 -5.01 -4.28
CA ASN A 29 25.34 -4.90 -2.95
C ASN A 29 26.87 -4.96 -2.90
N ARG A 30 27.53 -5.49 -3.96
CA ARG A 30 28.99 -5.56 -4.00
C ARG A 30 29.66 -4.40 -4.72
N LEU A 31 28.99 -3.87 -5.76
CA LEU A 31 29.55 -2.77 -6.51
C LEU A 31 29.37 -1.46 -5.75
N GLU A 32 30.45 -0.69 -5.65
CA GLU A 32 30.43 0.67 -5.11
C GLU A 32 30.24 1.66 -6.25
N LEU A 33 28.96 2.01 -6.50
CA LEU A 33 28.56 2.91 -7.56
C LEU A 33 28.04 4.22 -6.95
N SER A 34 27.98 5.27 -7.76
CA SER A 34 27.22 6.46 -7.40
C SER A 34 25.72 6.13 -7.31
N ASP A 35 24.97 6.79 -6.42
CA ASP A 35 23.56 6.51 -6.15
C ASP A 35 22.66 6.53 -7.38
N SER A 36 22.99 7.37 -8.36
CA SER A 36 22.27 7.46 -9.63
C SER A 36 22.46 6.25 -10.55
N LEU A 37 23.50 5.46 -10.38
CA LEU A 37 23.79 4.29 -11.22
C LEU A 37 23.09 3.01 -10.72
N TYR A 38 22.76 2.91 -9.44
CA TYR A 38 22.03 1.73 -8.92
C TYR A 38 20.69 1.49 -9.61
N PRO A 39 19.84 2.52 -9.82
CA PRO A 39 18.60 2.35 -10.57
C PRO A 39 18.82 1.88 -12.01
N LEU A 40 19.83 2.41 -12.68
CA LEU A 40 20.16 2.02 -14.06
C LEU A 40 20.67 0.58 -14.14
N LEU A 41 21.49 0.15 -13.18
CA LEU A 41 21.96 -1.23 -13.09
C LEU A 41 20.79 -2.19 -12.83
N ALA A 42 19.86 -1.82 -11.95
CA ALA A 42 18.67 -2.64 -11.67
C ALA A 42 17.78 -2.76 -12.92
N LEU A 43 17.54 -1.65 -13.64
CA LEU A 43 16.75 -1.64 -14.88
C LEU A 43 17.41 -2.47 -15.99
N SER A 44 18.66 -2.17 -16.29
CA SER A 44 19.39 -2.87 -17.37
C SER A 44 19.56 -4.36 -17.07
N GLY A 45 19.82 -4.71 -15.81
CA GLY A 45 19.88 -6.09 -15.37
C GLY A 45 18.53 -6.81 -15.46
N GLY A 46 17.45 -6.14 -15.09
CA GLY A 46 16.09 -6.67 -15.27
C GLY A 46 15.76 -6.90 -16.75
N MET A 47 16.15 -5.99 -17.64
CA MET A 47 15.98 -6.14 -19.09
C MET A 47 16.83 -7.29 -19.65
N LEU A 48 18.05 -7.50 -19.16
CA LEU A 48 18.89 -8.63 -19.54
C LEU A 48 18.27 -9.96 -19.08
N VAL A 49 17.72 -10.02 -17.89
CA VAL A 49 17.00 -11.22 -17.39
C VAL A 49 15.78 -11.49 -18.25
N PHE A 50 14.99 -10.47 -18.58
CA PHE A 50 13.85 -10.58 -19.48
C PHE A 50 14.26 -11.10 -20.87
N GLY A 51 15.19 -10.41 -21.53
CA GLY A 51 15.64 -10.73 -22.89
C GLY A 51 16.34 -12.08 -22.98
N GLY A 52 17.25 -12.37 -22.05
CA GLY A 52 17.96 -13.65 -21.99
C GLY A 52 17.03 -14.83 -21.79
N THR A 53 16.03 -14.70 -20.92
CA THR A 53 15.01 -15.73 -20.71
C THR A 53 14.16 -15.95 -21.96
N SER A 54 13.77 -14.87 -22.63
CA SER A 54 12.98 -14.94 -23.86
C SER A 54 13.74 -15.62 -24.98
N LEU A 55 15.04 -15.34 -25.13
CA LEU A 55 15.93 -16.00 -26.11
C LEU A 55 16.03 -17.53 -25.87
N LEU A 56 16.02 -17.96 -24.60
CA LEU A 56 16.05 -19.37 -24.23
C LEU A 56 14.69 -20.09 -24.37
N GLY A 57 13.66 -19.37 -24.82
CA GLY A 57 12.30 -19.90 -24.96
C GLY A 57 11.53 -19.99 -23.64
N GLY A 58 11.96 -19.26 -22.61
CA GLY A 58 11.25 -19.08 -21.35
C GLY A 58 10.35 -17.83 -21.36
N SER A 59 9.50 -17.69 -20.34
CA SER A 59 8.69 -16.48 -20.15
C SER A 59 9.51 -15.34 -19.54
N GLY A 60 9.92 -14.38 -20.40
CA GLY A 60 10.65 -13.18 -19.96
C GLY A 60 9.87 -12.35 -18.95
N TYR A 61 8.55 -12.26 -19.09
CA TYR A 61 7.67 -11.55 -18.13
C TYR A 61 7.72 -12.17 -16.75
N LEU A 62 7.64 -13.51 -16.67
CA LEU A 62 7.75 -14.22 -15.39
C LEU A 62 9.15 -14.08 -14.79
N ALA A 63 10.18 -14.07 -15.63
CA ALA A 63 11.56 -13.88 -15.17
C ALA A 63 11.79 -12.48 -14.62
N ALA A 64 11.31 -11.42 -15.29
CA ALA A 64 11.38 -10.06 -14.78
C ALA A 64 10.62 -9.89 -13.47
N TYR A 65 9.42 -10.49 -13.36
CA TYR A 65 8.63 -10.50 -12.12
C TYR A 65 9.37 -11.23 -10.99
N GLY A 66 9.92 -12.41 -11.26
CA GLY A 66 10.70 -13.19 -10.29
C GLY A 66 11.95 -12.45 -9.80
N ALA A 67 12.66 -11.79 -10.72
CA ALA A 67 13.81 -10.94 -10.36
C ALA A 67 13.39 -9.76 -9.49
N GLY A 68 12.28 -9.09 -9.83
CA GLY A 68 11.69 -8.01 -9.04
C GLY A 68 11.28 -8.46 -7.64
N LEU A 69 10.68 -9.65 -7.50
CA LEU A 69 10.37 -10.26 -6.21
C LEU A 69 11.63 -10.47 -5.34
N VAL A 70 12.69 -11.01 -5.91
CA VAL A 70 13.95 -11.20 -5.19
C VAL A 70 14.51 -9.85 -4.74
N LEU A 71 14.61 -8.87 -5.63
CA LEU A 71 15.15 -7.54 -5.29
C LEU A 71 14.29 -6.81 -4.24
N GLY A 72 12.98 -6.96 -4.31
CA GLY A 72 12.04 -6.29 -3.39
C GLY A 72 12.02 -6.86 -1.97
N ASN A 73 12.42 -8.13 -1.79
CA ASN A 73 12.40 -8.81 -0.49
C ASN A 73 13.76 -8.82 0.25
N TYR A 74 14.78 -8.27 -0.35
CA TYR A 74 16.11 -8.22 0.29
C TYR A 74 16.61 -6.78 0.42
N PRO A 75 17.37 -6.48 1.47
CA PRO A 75 18.00 -5.17 1.62
C PRO A 75 19.01 -4.93 0.49
N LEU A 76 18.84 -3.80 -0.19
CA LEU A 76 19.70 -3.34 -1.28
C LEU A 76 20.32 -1.99 -0.93
N ARG A 77 21.54 -1.75 -1.41
CA ARG A 77 22.12 -0.41 -1.42
C ARG A 77 21.22 0.52 -2.25
N SER A 78 20.97 1.72 -1.78
CA SER A 78 20.16 2.75 -2.47
C SER A 78 18.75 2.30 -2.86
N MET A 79 18.09 1.45 -2.08
CA MET A 79 16.77 0.89 -2.36
C MET A 79 15.70 1.98 -2.61
N ALA A 80 15.75 3.08 -1.86
CA ALA A 80 14.83 4.20 -2.01
C ALA A 80 14.98 4.88 -3.40
N SER A 81 16.22 5.01 -3.88
CA SER A 81 16.53 5.56 -5.20
C SER A 81 16.05 4.63 -6.32
N ILE A 82 16.32 3.33 -6.18
CA ILE A 82 15.86 2.30 -7.11
C ILE A 82 14.33 2.32 -7.21
N LYS A 83 13.61 2.31 -6.09
CA LYS A 83 12.14 2.36 -6.06
C LYS A 83 11.60 3.61 -6.75
N ARG A 84 12.05 4.80 -6.34
CA ARG A 84 11.56 6.07 -6.93
C ARG A 84 11.76 6.13 -8.45
N PHE A 85 12.91 5.68 -8.94
CA PHE A 85 13.20 5.65 -10.35
C PHE A 85 12.29 4.68 -11.12
N HIS A 86 12.12 3.46 -10.60
CA HIS A 86 11.27 2.46 -11.22
C HIS A 86 9.79 2.85 -11.18
N ASP A 87 9.31 3.47 -10.10
CA ASP A 87 7.96 4.02 -10.02
C ASP A 87 7.73 5.07 -11.11
N GLY A 88 8.68 5.99 -11.29
CA GLY A 88 8.60 7.00 -12.35
C GLY A 88 8.57 6.40 -13.76
N ILE A 89 9.45 5.43 -14.04
CA ILE A 89 9.48 4.72 -15.33
C ILE A 89 8.21 3.89 -15.54
N ALA A 90 7.71 3.23 -14.51
CA ALA A 90 6.46 2.45 -14.60
C ALA A 90 5.28 3.33 -14.99
N TRP A 91 5.13 4.52 -14.36
CA TRP A 91 4.12 5.50 -14.74
C TRP A 91 4.28 5.97 -16.18
N LEU A 92 5.50 6.34 -16.59
CA LEU A 92 5.80 6.79 -17.95
C LEU A 92 5.49 5.70 -18.98
N ALA A 93 5.94 4.47 -18.71
CA ALA A 93 5.67 3.31 -19.57
C ALA A 93 4.17 3.01 -19.68
N GLN A 94 3.44 3.10 -18.56
CA GLN A 94 1.99 2.89 -18.54
C GLN A 94 1.26 3.96 -19.36
N ILE A 95 1.60 5.24 -19.20
CA ILE A 95 1.02 6.34 -19.99
C ILE A 95 1.34 6.15 -21.47
N GLY A 96 2.60 5.89 -21.81
CA GLY A 96 3.03 5.67 -23.20
C GLY A 96 2.33 4.48 -23.83
N MET A 97 2.16 3.40 -23.10
CA MET A 97 1.47 2.20 -23.58
C MET A 97 -0.01 2.46 -23.84
N PHE A 98 -0.72 3.12 -22.92
CA PHE A 98 -2.13 3.49 -23.14
C PHE A 98 -2.30 4.46 -24.31
N LEU A 99 -1.35 5.38 -24.49
CA LEU A 99 -1.34 6.29 -25.62
C LEU A 99 -1.20 5.53 -26.95
N ILE A 100 -0.21 4.64 -27.07
CA ILE A 100 0.05 3.84 -28.27
C ILE A 100 -1.15 2.92 -28.58
N LEU A 101 -1.66 2.23 -27.58
CA LEU A 101 -2.83 1.34 -27.75
C LEU A 101 -4.09 2.14 -28.09
N GLY A 102 -4.25 3.36 -27.55
CA GLY A 102 -5.33 4.26 -27.89
C GLY A 102 -5.27 4.75 -29.35
N LEU A 103 -4.06 5.02 -29.87
CA LEU A 103 -3.85 5.38 -31.28
C LEU A 103 -4.10 4.19 -32.23
N LEU A 104 -3.92 2.96 -31.76
CA LEU A 104 -4.20 1.75 -32.55
C LEU A 104 -5.71 1.48 -32.64
N ALA A 105 -6.50 1.95 -31.69
CA ALA A 105 -7.94 1.77 -31.66
C ALA A 105 -8.64 2.65 -32.70
N THR A 106 -9.59 2.08 -33.46
CA THR A 106 -10.36 2.81 -34.46
C THR A 106 -11.81 2.97 -33.96
N PRO A 107 -12.26 4.20 -33.60
CA PRO A 107 -13.59 4.41 -33.02
C PRO A 107 -14.75 3.90 -33.86
N SER A 108 -14.65 3.98 -35.20
CA SER A 108 -15.68 3.48 -36.11
C SER A 108 -15.89 1.97 -36.04
N ARG A 109 -14.89 1.20 -35.64
CA ARG A 109 -15.01 -0.26 -35.45
C ARG A 109 -15.53 -0.62 -34.06
N LEU A 110 -15.33 0.25 -33.07
CA LEU A 110 -15.81 0.02 -31.70
C LEU A 110 -17.33 0.17 -31.58
N LEU A 111 -17.93 1.07 -32.36
CA LEU A 111 -19.38 1.32 -32.32
C LEU A 111 -20.24 0.07 -32.61
N PRO A 112 -19.97 -0.72 -33.68
CA PRO A 112 -20.73 -1.94 -33.95
C PRO A 112 -20.54 -3.01 -32.86
N LEU A 113 -19.37 -3.03 -32.18
CA LEU A 113 -19.06 -3.97 -31.13
C LEU A 113 -19.55 -3.52 -29.75
N ALA A 114 -20.04 -2.27 -29.62
CA ALA A 114 -20.39 -1.68 -28.34
C ALA A 114 -21.42 -2.48 -27.54
N GLY A 115 -22.44 -3.04 -28.20
CA GLY A 115 -23.46 -3.85 -27.53
C GLY A 115 -22.90 -5.14 -26.93
N ALA A 116 -22.21 -5.93 -27.76
CA ALA A 116 -21.57 -7.17 -27.31
C ALA A 116 -20.45 -6.92 -26.30
N GLY A 117 -19.58 -5.94 -26.58
CA GLY A 117 -18.51 -5.53 -25.69
C GLY A 117 -19.00 -5.06 -24.33
N MET A 118 -20.10 -4.27 -24.28
CA MET A 118 -20.74 -3.84 -23.04
C MET A 118 -21.30 -5.02 -22.26
N ALA A 119 -22.00 -5.95 -22.92
CA ALA A 119 -22.51 -7.17 -22.26
C ALA A 119 -21.38 -8.00 -21.64
N ILE A 120 -20.30 -8.22 -22.40
CA ILE A 120 -19.13 -8.94 -21.90
C ILE A 120 -18.49 -8.18 -20.72
N ALA A 121 -18.29 -6.86 -20.84
CA ALA A 121 -17.73 -6.04 -19.77
C ALA A 121 -18.56 -6.12 -18.47
N LEU A 122 -19.88 -6.03 -18.57
CA LEU A 122 -20.81 -6.13 -17.43
C LEU A 122 -20.75 -7.53 -16.79
N VAL A 123 -20.79 -8.60 -17.57
CA VAL A 123 -20.65 -9.97 -17.06
C VAL A 123 -19.31 -10.15 -16.34
N LEU A 124 -18.24 -9.62 -16.91
CA LEU A 124 -16.91 -9.72 -16.32
C LEU A 124 -16.78 -8.89 -15.03
N ILE A 125 -17.42 -7.74 -14.93
CA ILE A 125 -17.37 -6.87 -13.74
C ILE A 125 -18.31 -7.38 -12.65
N LEU A 126 -19.55 -7.74 -13.01
CA LEU A 126 -20.61 -8.01 -12.04
C LEU A 126 -20.74 -9.50 -11.67
N VAL A 127 -20.25 -10.41 -12.50
CA VAL A 127 -20.40 -11.85 -12.27
C VAL A 127 -19.04 -12.55 -12.13
N ALA A 128 -18.22 -12.49 -13.16
CA ALA A 128 -16.98 -13.28 -13.18
C ALA A 128 -15.99 -12.83 -12.08
N ARG A 129 -15.84 -11.53 -11.87
CA ARG A 129 -14.92 -11.00 -10.87
C ARG A 129 -15.39 -11.26 -9.44
N PRO A 130 -16.64 -10.95 -9.04
CA PRO A 130 -17.12 -11.28 -7.70
C PRO A 130 -17.06 -12.80 -7.42
N LEU A 131 -17.38 -13.63 -8.40
CA LEU A 131 -17.29 -15.08 -8.24
C LEU A 131 -15.84 -15.55 -8.03
N ALA A 132 -14.90 -15.03 -8.82
CA ALA A 132 -13.49 -15.34 -8.67
C ALA A 132 -12.94 -14.92 -7.31
N VAL A 133 -13.28 -13.69 -6.84
CA VAL A 133 -12.87 -13.19 -5.54
C VAL A 133 -13.49 -14.01 -4.41
N ALA A 134 -14.79 -14.31 -4.48
CA ALA A 134 -15.46 -15.13 -3.48
C ALA A 134 -14.84 -16.53 -3.38
N LEU A 135 -14.57 -17.20 -4.51
CA LEU A 135 -13.92 -18.51 -4.52
C LEU A 135 -12.48 -18.46 -3.98
N SER A 136 -11.71 -17.43 -4.33
CA SER A 136 -10.32 -17.29 -3.90
C SER A 136 -10.19 -16.94 -2.42
N LEU A 137 -11.12 -16.16 -1.87
CA LEU A 137 -11.11 -15.71 -0.47
C LEU A 137 -11.93 -16.61 0.46
N LEU A 138 -12.60 -17.64 -0.08
CA LEU A 138 -13.39 -18.59 0.70
C LEU A 138 -12.65 -19.18 1.91
N PRO A 139 -11.36 -19.61 1.79
CA PRO A 139 -10.61 -20.17 2.91
C PRO A 139 -10.25 -19.13 3.98
N PHE A 140 -10.21 -17.84 3.66
CA PHE A 140 -9.69 -16.79 4.51
C PHE A 140 -10.74 -16.02 5.32
N ARG A 141 -12.02 -16.34 5.20
CA ARG A 141 -13.17 -15.75 5.95
C ARG A 141 -13.21 -14.21 5.92
N TYR A 142 -12.82 -13.59 4.82
CA TYR A 142 -12.87 -12.14 4.67
C TYR A 142 -14.31 -11.60 4.80
N PRO A 143 -14.51 -10.43 5.42
CA PRO A 143 -15.83 -9.78 5.48
C PRO A 143 -16.38 -9.52 4.08
N TRP A 144 -17.69 -9.68 3.89
CA TRP A 144 -18.33 -9.52 2.59
C TRP A 144 -18.10 -8.12 1.95
N ARG A 145 -17.99 -7.08 2.79
CA ARG A 145 -17.72 -5.70 2.35
C ARG A 145 -16.38 -5.57 1.67
N GLU A 146 -15.35 -6.19 2.23
CA GLU A 146 -14.01 -6.20 1.66
C GLU A 146 -13.96 -7.03 0.38
N GLN A 147 -14.62 -8.20 0.37
CA GLN A 147 -14.75 -9.02 -0.85
C GLN A 147 -15.45 -8.24 -1.98
N ALA A 148 -16.54 -7.52 -1.67
CA ALA A 148 -17.25 -6.69 -2.62
C ALA A 148 -16.36 -5.54 -3.15
N PHE A 149 -15.59 -4.91 -2.28
CA PHE A 149 -14.65 -3.86 -2.68
C PHE A 149 -13.51 -4.38 -3.55
N ILE A 150 -12.87 -5.49 -3.16
CA ILE A 150 -11.81 -6.15 -3.95
C ILE A 150 -12.35 -6.56 -5.34
N SER A 151 -13.58 -7.04 -5.38
CA SER A 151 -14.26 -7.37 -6.64
C SER A 151 -14.47 -6.13 -7.50
N TRP A 152 -14.87 -5.02 -6.92
CA TRP A 152 -15.12 -3.77 -7.63
C TRP A 152 -13.85 -3.09 -8.12
N VAL A 153 -12.79 -3.04 -7.30
CA VAL A 153 -11.50 -2.39 -7.62
C VAL A 153 -10.68 -3.16 -8.66
N GLY A 154 -11.12 -4.33 -9.09
CA GLY A 154 -10.46 -5.15 -10.09
C GLY A 154 -10.35 -4.50 -11.46
N LEU A 155 -9.78 -3.28 -11.52
CA LEU A 155 -9.51 -2.55 -12.75
C LEU A 155 -8.71 -3.40 -13.74
N ARG A 156 -9.10 -3.38 -15.00
CA ARG A 156 -8.36 -4.01 -16.07
C ARG A 156 -7.33 -3.05 -16.59
N GLY A 157 -6.06 -3.44 -16.46
CA GLY A 157 -4.95 -2.67 -16.98
C GLY A 157 -4.70 -2.90 -18.46
N SER A 158 -3.55 -2.46 -18.90
CA SER A 158 -3.06 -2.58 -20.26
C SER A 158 -2.67 -4.00 -20.68
N VAL A 159 -2.43 -4.91 -19.73
CA VAL A 159 -1.99 -6.28 -20.01
C VAL A 159 -2.96 -7.02 -20.96
N PRO A 160 -4.29 -7.03 -20.76
CA PRO A 160 -5.21 -7.64 -21.71
C PRO A 160 -5.12 -7.07 -23.13
N MET A 161 -4.88 -5.75 -23.24
CA MET A 161 -4.72 -5.11 -24.55
C MET A 161 -3.41 -5.51 -25.22
N VAL A 162 -2.32 -5.55 -24.47
CA VAL A 162 -1.02 -6.04 -25.00
C VAL A 162 -1.13 -7.49 -25.44
N LEU A 163 -1.77 -8.35 -24.65
CA LEU A 163 -1.98 -9.75 -25.03
C LEU A 163 -2.84 -9.87 -26.30
N ALA A 164 -3.80 -8.97 -26.50
CA ALA A 164 -4.63 -8.93 -27.70
C ALA A 164 -3.86 -8.49 -28.96
N THR A 165 -2.66 -7.90 -28.83
CA THR A 165 -1.80 -7.59 -29.99
C THR A 165 -1.05 -8.83 -30.52
N PHE A 166 -0.83 -9.87 -29.72
CA PHE A 166 -0.11 -11.07 -30.16
C PHE A 166 -0.77 -11.81 -31.34
N PRO A 167 -2.11 -12.02 -31.35
CA PRO A 167 -2.79 -12.55 -32.53
C PRO A 167 -2.56 -11.73 -33.81
N MET A 168 -2.51 -10.37 -33.64
CA MET A 168 -2.21 -9.46 -34.75
C MET A 168 -0.78 -9.66 -35.28
N MET A 169 0.19 -9.78 -34.37
CA MET A 169 1.58 -10.03 -34.73
C MET A 169 1.78 -11.40 -35.35
N ALA A 170 0.96 -12.38 -34.97
CA ALA A 170 0.97 -13.73 -35.54
C ALA A 170 0.21 -13.84 -36.89
N GLY A 171 -0.41 -12.75 -37.36
CA GLY A 171 -1.15 -12.73 -38.65
C GLY A 171 -2.42 -13.58 -38.63
N LEU A 172 -3.02 -13.81 -37.47
CA LEU A 172 -4.26 -14.61 -37.37
C LEU A 172 -5.44 -13.88 -38.00
N PRO A 173 -6.37 -14.60 -38.65
CA PRO A 173 -7.60 -14.03 -39.17
C PRO A 173 -8.40 -13.43 -37.98
N ASP A 174 -9.11 -12.35 -38.25
CA ASP A 174 -9.94 -11.62 -37.25
C ASP A 174 -9.21 -11.11 -36.02
N ALA A 175 -7.87 -11.11 -36.00
CA ALA A 175 -7.06 -10.67 -34.89
C ALA A 175 -7.38 -9.23 -34.42
N GLN A 176 -7.76 -8.37 -35.38
CA GLN A 176 -8.18 -6.99 -35.10
C GLN A 176 -9.45 -6.96 -34.23
N GLN A 177 -10.40 -7.88 -34.43
CA GLN A 177 -11.61 -7.93 -33.61
C GLN A 177 -11.30 -8.29 -32.16
N PHE A 178 -10.36 -9.20 -31.92
CA PHE A 178 -9.92 -9.52 -30.55
C PHE A 178 -9.33 -8.31 -29.85
N PHE A 179 -8.52 -7.51 -30.56
CA PHE A 179 -7.97 -6.27 -30.02
C PHE A 179 -9.07 -5.26 -29.73
N ASP A 180 -9.97 -5.01 -30.69
CA ASP A 180 -11.06 -4.03 -30.56
C ASP A 180 -11.99 -4.37 -29.38
N VAL A 181 -12.34 -5.66 -29.18
CA VAL A 181 -13.15 -6.12 -28.05
C VAL A 181 -12.39 -5.96 -26.73
N ALA A 182 -11.12 -6.37 -26.66
CA ALA A 182 -10.31 -6.21 -25.45
C ALA A 182 -10.15 -4.75 -25.08
N PHE A 183 -9.87 -3.88 -26.05
CA PHE A 183 -9.77 -2.44 -25.86
C PHE A 183 -11.06 -1.85 -25.32
N PHE A 184 -12.22 -2.19 -25.92
CA PHE A 184 -13.52 -1.73 -25.48
C PHE A 184 -13.83 -2.14 -24.04
N ILE A 185 -13.57 -3.40 -23.67
CA ILE A 185 -13.80 -3.90 -22.32
C ILE A 185 -12.93 -3.15 -21.31
N VAL A 186 -11.65 -2.91 -21.64
CA VAL A 186 -10.73 -2.16 -20.75
C VAL A 186 -11.19 -0.72 -20.61
N LEU A 187 -11.60 -0.07 -21.71
CA LEU A 187 -12.09 1.30 -21.70
C LEU A 187 -13.33 1.46 -20.81
N VAL A 188 -14.32 0.57 -20.94
CA VAL A 188 -15.52 0.53 -20.10
C VAL A 188 -15.14 0.31 -18.63
N SER A 189 -14.25 -0.64 -18.36
CA SER A 189 -13.76 -0.91 -17.01
C SER A 189 -13.10 0.32 -16.37
N LEU A 190 -12.22 0.99 -17.10
CA LEU A 190 -11.53 2.20 -16.61
C LEU A 190 -12.51 3.35 -16.32
N ILE A 191 -13.48 3.58 -17.21
CA ILE A 191 -14.47 4.65 -17.03
C ILE A 191 -15.40 4.32 -15.85
N VAL A 192 -15.99 3.13 -15.83
CA VAL A 192 -16.98 2.74 -14.81
C VAL A 192 -16.34 2.56 -13.45
N GLN A 193 -15.32 1.75 -13.38
CA GLN A 193 -14.68 1.42 -12.10
C GLN A 193 -13.76 2.54 -11.62
N GLY A 194 -12.95 3.17 -12.51
CA GLY A 194 -11.99 4.19 -12.13
C GLY A 194 -12.62 5.37 -11.39
N TRP A 195 -13.77 5.88 -11.86
CA TRP A 195 -14.46 7.01 -11.22
C TRP A 195 -15.26 6.60 -9.98
N THR A 196 -15.66 5.34 -9.88
CA THR A 196 -16.54 4.87 -8.80
C THR A 196 -15.80 4.22 -7.63
N VAL A 197 -14.48 4.00 -7.70
CA VAL A 197 -13.69 3.40 -6.60
C VAL A 197 -13.88 4.15 -5.29
N ALA A 198 -13.74 5.49 -5.30
CA ALA A 198 -13.90 6.29 -4.09
C ALA A 198 -15.34 6.26 -3.55
N ALA A 199 -16.33 6.20 -4.44
CA ALA A 199 -17.73 6.07 -4.06
C ALA A 199 -18.02 4.69 -3.46
N ALA A 200 -17.49 3.62 -4.08
CA ALA A 200 -17.61 2.26 -3.56
C ALA A 200 -16.97 2.11 -2.17
N ALA A 201 -15.78 2.67 -1.96
CA ALA A 201 -15.12 2.66 -0.65
C ALA A 201 -15.96 3.37 0.42
N ARG A 202 -16.63 4.49 0.08
CA ARG A 202 -17.54 5.20 0.99
C ARG A 202 -18.78 4.39 1.32
N VAL A 203 -19.45 3.85 0.30
CA VAL A 203 -20.68 3.06 0.49
C VAL A 203 -20.42 1.80 1.33
N LEU A 204 -19.29 1.14 1.09
CA LEU A 204 -18.88 -0.05 1.83
C LEU A 204 -18.26 0.27 3.21
N GLN A 205 -18.10 1.56 3.54
CA GLN A 205 -17.50 2.04 4.80
C GLN A 205 -16.07 1.52 5.02
N LEU A 206 -15.29 1.40 3.95
CA LEU A 206 -13.90 0.95 3.96
C LEU A 206 -12.90 2.10 3.83
N GLN A 207 -13.36 3.35 3.86
CA GLN A 207 -12.46 4.49 3.86
C GLN A 207 -11.80 4.60 5.23
N MET A 208 -10.50 4.46 5.24
CA MET A 208 -9.69 4.84 6.39
C MET A 208 -9.67 6.36 6.52
N PRO A 209 -9.93 6.93 7.70
CA PRO A 209 -9.69 8.35 7.90
C PRO A 209 -8.27 8.65 7.44
N ARG A 210 -8.09 9.74 6.70
CA ARG A 210 -6.75 10.25 6.48
C ARG A 210 -6.22 10.69 7.84
N THR A 211 -5.60 9.79 8.56
CA THR A 211 -4.62 10.15 9.57
C THR A 211 -3.63 11.00 8.79
N GLY A 212 -3.85 12.30 8.81
CA GLY A 212 -2.96 13.23 8.16
C GLY A 212 -1.60 12.93 8.73
N SER A 213 -0.75 12.25 7.95
CA SER A 213 0.60 11.96 8.35
C SER A 213 1.25 13.32 8.63
N ARG A 214 1.11 13.76 9.89
CA ARG A 214 1.77 14.96 10.41
C ARG A 214 3.28 14.77 10.45
N VAL A 215 3.71 13.54 10.12
CA VAL A 215 5.09 13.12 10.11
C VAL A 215 5.51 12.87 8.67
N ARG A 216 6.42 13.66 8.15
CA ARG A 216 7.11 13.38 6.90
C ARG A 216 8.47 12.81 7.24
N ARG A 217 8.76 11.60 6.82
CA ARG A 217 10.05 10.93 7.00
C ARG A 217 10.81 10.96 5.68
N PHE A 218 12.07 11.33 5.75
CA PHE A 218 13.00 11.31 4.64
C PHE A 218 14.25 10.56 5.08
N ASP A 219 14.55 9.46 4.42
CA ASP A 219 15.81 8.75 4.62
C ASP A 219 16.96 9.68 4.20
N LEU A 220 17.91 9.87 5.07
CA LEU A 220 19.14 10.61 4.81
C LEU A 220 20.29 9.62 4.68
N ASP A 221 20.80 9.46 3.45
CA ASP A 221 22.08 8.81 3.22
C ASP A 221 23.21 9.78 3.57
N LEU A 222 23.52 9.91 4.86
CA LEU A 222 24.70 10.65 5.28
C LEU A 222 25.92 9.72 5.27
N PRO A 223 27.04 10.11 4.65
CA PRO A 223 28.27 9.33 4.70
C PRO A 223 28.71 9.10 6.16
N GLY A 224 28.77 7.83 6.58
CA GLY A 224 29.19 7.42 7.93
C GLY A 224 28.09 7.35 8.99
N SER A 225 26.83 7.61 8.67
CA SER A 225 25.71 7.46 9.61
C SER A 225 24.55 6.65 9.00
N SER A 226 24.71 5.32 8.95
CA SER A 226 23.58 4.43 8.65
C SER A 226 22.58 4.46 9.81
N GLY A 227 21.32 4.81 9.53
CA GLY A 227 20.23 4.74 10.48
C GLY A 227 19.75 6.07 11.08
N HIS A 228 20.06 7.19 10.43
CA HIS A 228 19.45 8.48 10.76
C HIS A 228 18.43 8.89 9.70
N GLU A 229 17.30 9.41 10.15
CA GLU A 229 16.23 9.91 9.30
C GLU A 229 15.95 11.39 9.60
N VAL A 230 15.56 12.15 8.58
CA VAL A 230 14.93 13.46 8.80
C VAL A 230 13.45 13.26 8.95
N VAL A 231 12.95 13.62 10.10
CA VAL A 231 11.54 13.54 10.42
C VAL A 231 10.98 14.94 10.62
N SER A 232 9.87 15.25 9.97
CA SER A 232 9.21 16.55 10.11
C SER A 232 7.83 16.33 10.73
N TYR A 233 7.63 16.95 11.90
CA TYR A 233 6.36 16.92 12.63
C TYR A 233 5.61 18.24 12.45
N ARG A 234 4.31 18.16 12.21
CA ARG A 234 3.43 19.32 12.22
C ARG A 234 2.81 19.50 13.60
N ILE A 235 2.95 20.71 14.18
CA ILE A 235 2.35 21.03 15.46
C ILE A 235 0.83 21.16 15.30
N GLY A 236 0.08 20.27 15.93
CA GLY A 236 -1.39 20.25 15.91
C GLY A 236 -2.00 21.28 16.89
N HIS A 237 -3.32 21.50 16.80
CA HIS A 237 -4.04 22.42 17.68
C HIS A 237 -3.97 22.07 19.19
N ALA A 238 -3.95 20.77 19.51
CA ALA A 238 -3.92 20.30 20.90
C ALA A 238 -2.52 19.82 21.34
N SER A 239 -1.47 20.20 20.61
CA SER A 239 -0.11 19.80 20.98
C SER A 239 0.37 20.50 22.25
N VAL A 240 0.92 19.74 23.18
CA VAL A 240 1.54 20.23 24.43
C VAL A 240 2.76 21.12 24.12
N LEU A 241 3.30 21.04 22.91
CA LEU A 241 4.46 21.80 22.47
C LEU A 241 4.13 23.24 22.05
N ILE A 242 2.84 23.61 21.97
CA ILE A 242 2.45 25.00 21.68
C ILE A 242 2.89 25.90 22.84
N GLY A 243 3.56 27.00 22.51
CA GLY A 243 4.11 27.93 23.46
C GLY A 243 5.48 27.53 24.03
N GLN A 244 5.97 26.31 23.78
CA GLN A 244 7.32 25.91 24.18
C GLN A 244 8.34 26.35 23.12
N ARG A 245 9.57 26.51 23.53
CA ARG A 245 10.67 26.76 22.60
C ARG A 245 11.23 25.44 22.08
N PRO A 246 11.65 25.36 20.82
CA PRO A 246 12.23 24.12 20.25
C PRO A 246 13.37 23.52 21.09
N LYS A 247 14.17 24.36 21.75
CA LYS A 247 15.27 23.93 22.61
C LYS A 247 14.83 23.27 23.93
N ASP A 248 13.59 23.50 24.37
CA ASP A 248 13.05 23.00 25.63
C ASP A 248 12.31 21.64 25.43
N ILE A 249 12.22 21.15 24.19
CA ILE A 249 11.60 19.86 23.87
C ILE A 249 12.52 18.75 24.39
N PRO A 250 11.98 17.75 25.14
CA PRO A 250 12.77 16.66 25.69
C PRO A 250 13.13 15.65 24.59
N ILE A 251 14.20 15.93 23.85
CA ILE A 251 14.77 15.03 22.85
C ILE A 251 16.11 14.50 23.35
N ARG A 252 16.45 13.25 22.97
CA ARG A 252 17.74 12.65 23.35
C ARG A 252 18.89 13.33 22.60
N ASP A 253 20.07 13.30 23.17
CA ASP A 253 21.27 13.96 22.64
C ASP A 253 21.66 13.53 21.21
N VAL A 254 21.19 12.37 20.76
CA VAL A 254 21.45 11.84 19.41
C VAL A 254 20.51 12.47 18.37
N SER A 255 19.36 12.98 18.79
CA SER A 255 18.37 13.62 17.92
C SER A 255 18.50 15.15 17.98
N ARG A 256 18.42 15.84 16.84
CA ARG A 256 18.60 17.30 16.77
C ARG A 256 17.54 17.95 15.91
N ILE A 257 16.99 19.06 16.41
CA ILE A 257 16.12 19.93 15.61
C ILE A 257 16.98 20.67 14.58
N VAL A 258 16.62 20.52 13.32
CA VAL A 258 17.33 21.11 12.19
C VAL A 258 16.66 22.36 11.68
N SER A 259 15.33 22.37 11.68
CA SER A 259 14.56 23.49 11.16
C SER A 259 13.17 23.61 11.76
N VAL A 260 12.69 24.84 11.78
CA VAL A 260 11.29 25.18 12.05
C VAL A 260 10.76 25.96 10.85
N SER A 261 9.63 25.52 10.30
CA SER A 261 8.96 26.28 9.23
C SER A 261 7.55 26.66 9.65
N ARG A 262 7.15 27.87 9.30
CA ARG A 262 5.85 28.47 9.57
C ARG A 262 5.27 29.04 8.29
N GLU A 263 4.02 28.73 7.97
CA GLU A 263 3.35 29.21 6.75
C GLU A 263 4.18 28.96 5.47
N SER A 264 4.79 27.77 5.37
CA SER A 264 5.68 27.37 4.27
C SER A 264 6.98 28.15 4.14
N ARG A 265 7.33 29.00 5.12
CA ARG A 265 8.59 29.73 5.18
C ARG A 265 9.52 29.11 6.23
N LEU A 266 10.75 28.83 5.85
CA LEU A 266 11.80 28.37 6.77
C LEU A 266 12.22 29.53 7.66
N LEU A 267 12.15 29.33 8.99
CA LEU A 267 12.55 30.36 9.96
C LEU A 267 14.06 30.26 10.24
N PRO A 268 14.78 31.39 10.23
CA PRO A 268 16.14 31.43 10.75
C PRO A 268 16.17 31.04 12.24
N TYR A 269 17.25 30.43 12.70
CA TYR A 269 17.37 29.95 14.09
C TYR A 269 17.03 31.01 15.15
N ARG A 270 17.39 32.27 14.89
CA ARG A 270 17.11 33.40 15.79
C ARG A 270 15.62 33.76 15.87
N GLU A 271 14.83 33.36 14.89
CA GLU A 271 13.39 33.66 14.78
C GLU A 271 12.49 32.48 15.21
N TRP A 272 13.06 31.35 15.64
CA TRP A 272 12.26 30.18 16.01
C TRP A 272 11.24 30.48 17.11
N GLY A 273 11.64 31.25 18.12
CA GLY A 273 10.76 31.69 19.23
C GLY A 273 10.04 30.51 19.88
N VAL A 274 8.74 30.69 20.12
CA VAL A 274 7.85 29.64 20.62
C VAL A 274 7.09 28.96 19.46
N LEU A 275 6.87 27.66 19.59
CA LEU A 275 6.12 26.87 18.62
C LEU A 275 4.66 27.29 18.60
N ARG A 276 4.08 27.35 17.40
CA ARG A 276 2.69 27.69 17.15
C ARG A 276 2.00 26.55 16.40
N HIS A 277 0.69 26.55 16.50
CA HIS A 277 -0.12 25.66 15.67
C HIS A 277 0.22 25.84 14.18
N GLY A 278 0.38 24.72 13.48
CA GLY A 278 0.72 24.72 12.05
C GLY A 278 2.21 24.78 11.74
N ASP A 279 3.09 25.02 12.73
CA ASP A 279 4.52 24.95 12.54
C ASP A 279 4.97 23.53 12.18
N TYR A 280 5.97 23.42 11.31
CA TYR A 280 6.67 22.16 11.06
C TYR A 280 8.03 22.20 11.74
N VAL A 281 8.29 21.21 12.57
CA VAL A 281 9.58 21.00 13.23
C VAL A 281 10.27 19.81 12.57
N SER A 282 11.42 20.04 11.96
CA SER A 282 12.20 18.97 11.34
C SER A 282 13.39 18.61 12.23
N LEU A 283 13.56 17.31 12.43
CA LEU A 283 14.62 16.74 13.26
C LEU A 283 15.43 15.72 12.45
N ILE A 284 16.72 15.64 12.75
CA ILE A 284 17.50 14.44 12.43
C ILE A 284 17.42 13.53 13.66
N ALA A 285 16.97 12.31 13.47
CA ALA A 285 16.79 11.34 14.54
C ALA A 285 17.33 9.97 14.17
N ALA A 286 17.87 9.25 15.15
CA ALA A 286 18.17 7.84 14.98
C ALA A 286 16.87 7.03 14.93
N GLN A 287 16.85 5.97 14.14
CA GLN A 287 15.67 5.11 13.97
C GLN A 287 15.13 4.57 15.31
N ALA A 288 16.02 4.35 16.28
CA ALA A 288 15.65 3.92 17.64
C ALA A 288 14.90 4.98 18.47
N ASP A 289 15.04 6.27 18.13
CA ASP A 289 14.41 7.38 18.86
C ASP A 289 13.05 7.79 18.26
N LEU A 290 12.71 7.28 17.07
CA LEU A 290 11.48 7.64 16.36
C LEU A 290 10.20 7.40 17.19
N PRO A 291 10.04 6.26 17.89
CA PRO A 291 8.84 6.01 18.70
C PRO A 291 8.66 7.06 19.80
N LEU A 292 9.73 7.45 20.48
CA LEU A 292 9.70 8.48 21.52
C LEU A 292 9.37 9.86 20.96
N LEU A 293 9.92 10.20 19.80
CA LEU A 293 9.62 11.45 19.11
C LEU A 293 8.17 11.49 18.63
N ASP A 294 7.69 10.39 18.09
CA ASP A 294 6.29 10.24 17.70
C ASP A 294 5.37 10.48 18.92
N GLU A 295 5.72 9.95 20.09
CA GLU A 295 4.98 10.18 21.34
C GLU A 295 5.01 11.66 21.77
N VAL A 296 6.19 12.28 21.80
CA VAL A 296 6.35 13.69 22.21
C VAL A 296 5.60 14.66 21.29
N PHE A 297 5.67 14.43 19.97
CA PHE A 297 5.03 15.29 18.98
C PHE A 297 3.56 14.96 18.73
N SER A 298 3.11 13.73 19.03
CA SER A 298 1.70 13.31 18.96
C SER A 298 0.97 13.45 20.29
N ALA A 299 1.68 13.84 21.39
CA ALA A 299 1.11 13.91 22.72
C ALA A 299 -0.19 14.74 22.77
N ARG A 300 -1.22 14.03 23.20
CA ARG A 300 -2.59 14.44 23.53
C ARG A 300 -3.34 15.25 22.49
N GLN A 301 -3.95 14.51 21.58
CA GLN A 301 -5.17 14.94 20.91
C GLN A 301 -6.39 14.39 21.66
N GLU A 302 -7.02 15.23 22.43
CA GLU A 302 -8.39 14.99 22.92
C GLU A 302 -9.48 15.35 21.90
N ASN A 303 -9.12 15.80 20.73
CA ASN A 303 -10.05 15.98 19.61
C ASN A 303 -9.65 15.07 18.44
N THR A 304 -10.00 13.83 18.57
CA THR A 304 -10.03 12.92 17.43
C THR A 304 -11.05 13.48 16.44
N ASP A 305 -10.65 13.70 15.19
CA ASP A 305 -11.60 14.10 14.14
C ASP A 305 -12.79 13.15 14.17
N ALA A 306 -14.00 13.68 14.01
CA ALA A 306 -15.24 12.88 14.05
C ALA A 306 -15.21 11.68 13.09
N ASP A 307 -14.41 11.75 12.04
CA ASP A 307 -14.20 10.66 11.09
C ASP A 307 -13.30 9.55 11.66
N GLU A 308 -12.31 9.88 12.50
CA GLU A 308 -11.50 8.90 13.23
C GLU A 308 -12.32 8.17 14.27
N GLN A 309 -13.15 8.88 15.04
CA GLN A 309 -14.06 8.27 16.03
C GLN A 309 -15.07 7.35 15.36
N ARG A 310 -15.60 7.75 14.19
CA ARG A 310 -16.50 6.91 13.41
C ARG A 310 -15.84 5.66 12.86
N TYR A 311 -14.54 5.70 12.57
CA TYR A 311 -13.83 4.56 11.98
C TYR A 311 -13.25 3.64 13.04
N PHE A 312 -12.49 4.18 14.00
CA PHE A 312 -11.78 3.40 15.01
C PHE A 312 -12.58 3.15 16.30
N GLY A 313 -13.69 3.84 16.52
CA GLY A 313 -14.46 3.80 17.74
C GLY A 313 -14.28 5.01 18.62
N GLU A 314 -15.13 5.12 19.65
CA GLU A 314 -15.21 6.31 20.52
C GLU A 314 -14.19 6.29 21.64
N PHE A 315 -13.74 5.12 22.04
CA PHE A 315 -12.82 4.89 23.15
C PHE A 315 -11.53 4.23 22.68
N PHE A 316 -10.46 4.54 23.40
CA PHE A 316 -9.16 3.93 23.20
C PHE A 316 -8.89 2.91 24.30
N LEU A 317 -8.37 1.75 23.94
CA LEU A 317 -8.05 0.68 24.86
C LEU A 317 -6.56 0.33 24.72
N GLU A 318 -5.94 0.11 25.86
CA GLU A 318 -4.60 -0.45 25.93
C GLU A 318 -4.64 -1.95 25.56
N PRO A 319 -3.72 -2.43 24.72
CA PRO A 319 -3.72 -3.82 24.27
C PRO A 319 -3.50 -4.83 25.40
N GLU A 320 -2.85 -4.41 26.48
CA GLU A 320 -2.59 -5.21 27.68
C GLU A 320 -3.79 -5.32 28.63
N ALA A 321 -4.84 -4.54 28.44
CA ALA A 321 -6.08 -4.64 29.23
C ALA A 321 -6.72 -6.02 29.05
N LEU A 322 -7.27 -6.57 30.15
CA LEU A 322 -7.91 -7.88 30.12
C LEU A 322 -9.30 -7.80 29.46
N VAL A 323 -9.63 -8.82 28.67
CA VAL A 323 -10.94 -8.93 28.05
C VAL A 323 -12.04 -9.00 29.10
N ASP A 324 -11.77 -9.65 30.24
CA ASP A 324 -12.70 -9.80 31.35
C ASP A 324 -13.01 -8.46 32.04
N ASP A 325 -12.03 -7.58 32.17
CA ASP A 325 -12.21 -6.23 32.75
C ASP A 325 -13.11 -5.38 31.83
N LEU A 326 -12.89 -5.46 30.51
CA LEU A 326 -13.72 -4.78 29.54
C LEU A 326 -15.16 -5.32 29.56
N ALA A 327 -15.32 -6.64 29.65
CA ALA A 327 -16.60 -7.30 29.73
C ALA A 327 -17.36 -6.91 30.99
N ALA A 328 -16.69 -6.85 32.15
CA ALA A 328 -17.27 -6.43 33.41
C ALA A 328 -17.69 -4.95 33.39
N ALA A 329 -16.87 -4.08 32.78
CA ALA A 329 -17.16 -2.64 32.69
C ALA A 329 -18.39 -2.31 31.83
N TYR A 330 -18.63 -3.09 30.78
CA TYR A 330 -19.71 -2.85 29.81
C TYR A 330 -20.83 -3.90 29.84
N GLY A 331 -20.79 -4.85 30.78
CA GLY A 331 -21.86 -5.85 30.99
C GLY A 331 -22.05 -6.83 29.81
N VAL A 332 -20.96 -7.17 29.12
CA VAL A 332 -20.98 -7.96 27.88
C VAL A 332 -20.54 -9.39 28.14
N GLU A 333 -21.26 -10.36 27.58
CA GLU A 333 -20.87 -11.76 27.64
C GLU A 333 -19.66 -12.05 26.77
N VAL A 334 -18.64 -12.63 27.37
CA VAL A 334 -17.38 -13.01 26.73
C VAL A 334 -17.38 -14.50 26.41
N PRO A 335 -16.93 -14.91 25.21
CA PRO A 335 -16.75 -16.32 24.91
C PRO A 335 -15.80 -16.97 25.92
N PRO A 336 -16.04 -18.21 26.36
CA PRO A 336 -15.17 -18.91 27.33
C PRO A 336 -13.71 -19.02 26.88
N SER A 337 -13.45 -18.92 25.58
CA SER A 337 -12.13 -18.95 24.98
C SER A 337 -11.32 -17.64 25.13
N ALA A 338 -11.96 -16.57 25.57
CA ALA A 338 -11.36 -15.23 25.70
C ALA A 338 -11.03 -14.87 27.15
N GLY A 339 -11.53 -15.60 28.14
CA GLY A 339 -11.29 -15.35 29.57
C GLY A 339 -9.80 -15.39 29.92
N GLY A 340 -9.35 -14.44 30.73
CA GLY A 340 -7.98 -14.31 31.18
C GLY A 340 -6.95 -13.86 30.14
N LYS A 341 -7.39 -13.53 28.89
CA LYS A 341 -6.51 -13.02 27.83
C LYS A 341 -6.50 -11.50 27.82
N THR A 342 -5.37 -10.94 27.33
CA THR A 342 -5.31 -9.53 27.00
C THR A 342 -6.08 -9.25 25.70
N LEU A 343 -6.47 -8.02 25.48
CA LEU A 343 -7.14 -7.60 24.26
C LEU A 343 -6.27 -7.87 23.01
N ALA A 344 -4.96 -7.68 23.11
CA ALA A 344 -4.02 -8.01 22.04
C ALA A 344 -3.99 -9.51 21.74
N GLU A 345 -3.91 -10.36 22.78
CA GLU A 345 -3.94 -11.83 22.63
C GLU A 345 -5.28 -12.32 22.06
N PHE A 346 -6.35 -11.69 22.46
CA PHE A 346 -7.68 -11.99 21.94
C PHE A 346 -7.77 -11.68 20.45
N VAL A 347 -7.36 -10.47 20.03
CA VAL A 347 -7.39 -10.05 18.62
C VAL A 347 -6.45 -10.91 17.77
N THR A 348 -5.22 -11.17 18.23
CA THR A 348 -4.27 -12.02 17.50
C THR A 348 -4.67 -13.48 17.45
N GLY A 349 -5.46 -13.95 18.42
CA GLY A 349 -6.02 -15.30 18.41
C GLY A 349 -7.10 -15.52 17.35
N TYR A 350 -7.78 -14.47 16.91
CA TYR A 350 -8.79 -14.50 15.85
C TYR A 350 -8.25 -14.05 14.48
N LEU A 351 -7.27 -13.16 14.48
CA LEU A 351 -6.64 -12.62 13.28
C LEU A 351 -5.19 -13.07 13.25
N GLU A 352 -4.86 -14.01 12.37
CA GLU A 352 -3.49 -14.57 12.25
C GLU A 352 -2.43 -13.49 11.98
N ARG A 353 -2.80 -12.42 11.29
CA ARG A 353 -1.96 -11.24 11.01
C ARG A 353 -2.81 -9.98 11.07
N PRO A 354 -2.99 -9.42 12.26
CA PRO A 354 -3.78 -8.19 12.40
C PRO A 354 -3.10 -7.03 11.66
N VAL A 355 -3.91 -6.18 11.04
CA VAL A 355 -3.47 -4.92 10.41
C VAL A 355 -4.30 -3.76 10.92
N VAL A 356 -3.78 -2.55 10.80
CA VAL A 356 -4.52 -1.34 11.21
C VAL A 356 -5.82 -1.25 10.43
N GLY A 357 -6.93 -1.08 11.15
CA GLY A 357 -8.29 -1.05 10.59
C GLY A 357 -9.04 -2.36 10.69
N ASP A 358 -8.40 -3.46 11.07
CA ASP A 358 -9.08 -4.73 11.33
C ASP A 358 -10.06 -4.61 12.48
N ARG A 359 -11.21 -5.26 12.32
CA ARG A 359 -12.33 -5.18 13.26
C ARG A 359 -12.73 -6.56 13.76
N LEU A 360 -12.92 -6.65 15.05
CA LEU A 360 -13.40 -7.85 15.73
C LEU A 360 -14.60 -7.51 16.59
N ARG A 361 -15.63 -8.35 16.57
CA ARG A 361 -16.81 -8.19 17.43
C ARG A 361 -16.67 -9.01 18.70
N LEU A 362 -16.93 -8.36 19.83
CA LEU A 362 -16.97 -8.95 21.15
C LEU A 362 -18.32 -8.58 21.80
N GLY A 363 -19.26 -9.53 21.89
CA GLY A 363 -20.54 -9.38 22.60
C GLY A 363 -21.34 -8.12 22.23
N GLY A 364 -21.37 -7.73 20.94
CA GLY A 364 -22.05 -6.51 20.46
C GLY A 364 -21.17 -5.27 20.35
N MET A 365 -20.03 -5.23 21.01
CA MET A 365 -19.00 -4.20 20.84
C MET A 365 -18.15 -4.51 19.63
N GLU A 366 -17.56 -3.47 19.01
CA GLU A 366 -16.62 -3.60 17.90
C GLU A 366 -15.23 -3.07 18.34
N LEU A 367 -14.27 -3.98 18.37
CA LEU A 367 -12.84 -3.65 18.59
C LEU A 367 -12.18 -3.42 17.23
N THR A 368 -11.47 -2.33 17.07
CA THR A 368 -10.76 -1.99 15.84
C THR A 368 -9.27 -1.82 16.14
N VAL A 369 -8.40 -2.47 15.37
CA VAL A 369 -6.94 -2.27 15.48
C VAL A 369 -6.62 -0.87 14.98
N ARG A 370 -6.16 0.01 15.87
CA ARG A 370 -5.88 1.41 15.55
C ARG A 370 -4.43 1.66 15.19
N ARG A 371 -3.50 1.09 15.96
CA ARG A 371 -2.08 1.25 15.73
C ARG A 371 -1.33 -0.06 15.97
N MET A 372 -0.35 -0.29 15.11
CA MET A 372 0.58 -1.42 15.22
C MET A 372 2.01 -0.93 15.10
N GLU A 373 2.93 -1.53 15.86
CA GLU A 373 4.36 -1.31 15.77
C GLU A 373 5.08 -2.66 15.77
N HIS A 374 5.96 -2.88 14.79
CA HIS A 374 6.73 -4.14 14.66
C HIS A 374 5.88 -5.40 14.81
N GLU A 375 4.74 -5.46 14.09
CA GLU A 375 3.77 -6.57 14.13
C GLU A 375 3.03 -6.76 15.49
N ARG A 376 3.15 -5.82 16.42
CA ARG A 376 2.41 -5.81 17.69
C ARG A 376 1.32 -4.76 17.67
N ILE A 377 0.19 -5.10 18.25
CA ILE A 377 -0.91 -4.14 18.45
C ILE A 377 -0.50 -3.22 19.60
N VAL A 378 -0.50 -1.91 19.35
CA VAL A 378 -0.13 -0.88 20.34
C VAL A 378 -1.35 -0.12 20.82
N GLU A 379 -2.43 -0.08 20.02
CA GLU A 379 -3.65 0.65 20.36
C GLU A 379 -4.86 0.01 19.70
N LEU A 380 -5.92 -0.15 20.47
CA LEU A 380 -7.22 -0.65 20.02
C LEU A 380 -8.27 0.44 20.19
N GLY A 381 -9.19 0.53 19.26
CA GLY A 381 -10.37 1.37 19.36
C GLY A 381 -11.61 0.52 19.73
N LEU A 382 -12.46 1.06 20.58
CA LEU A 382 -13.71 0.46 20.98
C LEU A 382 -14.90 1.27 20.48
N ARG A 383 -15.83 0.59 19.82
CA ARG A 383 -17.16 1.13 19.51
C ARG A 383 -18.21 0.37 20.27
N LEU A 384 -19.03 1.10 21.02
CA LEU A 384 -20.18 0.53 21.71
C LEU A 384 -21.33 0.29 20.75
N PRO A 385 -22.21 -0.70 21.02
CA PRO A 385 -23.44 -0.86 20.26
C PRO A 385 -24.28 0.43 20.42
N HIS A 386 -24.70 1.03 19.31
CA HIS A 386 -25.70 2.09 19.36
C HIS A 386 -26.98 1.47 19.90
N GLU A 387 -27.40 1.89 21.08
CA GLU A 387 -28.77 1.65 21.53
C GLU A 387 -29.70 2.25 20.47
N ALA A 388 -30.45 1.38 19.78
CA ALA A 388 -31.50 1.81 18.89
C ALA A 388 -32.61 2.41 19.79
N HIS A 389 -32.67 3.74 19.78
CA HIS A 389 -33.85 4.48 20.24
C HIS A 389 -34.92 4.45 19.17
#